data_7947417b590ccbdebe79b7d2c7407a93
#
_entry.id   7947417b590ccbdebe79b7d2c7407a93
#
_cell.length_a   1.000
_cell.length_b   1.000
_cell.length_c   1.000
_cell.angle_alpha   90.00
_cell.angle_beta   90.00
_cell.angle_gamma   90.00
#
_symmetry.space_group_name_H-M   'P 1'
#
loop_
_entity.id
_entity.type
_entity.pdbx_description
1 polymer ?
#
loop_
_entity_poly.entity_id
_entity_poly.type
_entity_poly.pdbx_seq_one_letter_code
_entity_poly.pdbx_strand_id
1 'polypeptide(L)'
;MWDLDGNTAAHLTGYEPIIAAIASNTTAFQKPVLLFNGDSHGYRSDNPLVQGAPCLTESTTVGVPTAACAADDWANHPSYNVPNFHRVVVHGSTTALEYLRLTIDTEKKRAPSDTSFGPFSWTRVNP
;
A
#
# COMPACT_ATOMS: atom_id res chain seq x y z
N MET A 1 5.13 7.82 12.62
CA MET A 1 4.58 7.44 11.30
C MET A 1 4.83 5.96 11.07
N TRP A 2 3.80 5.18 10.78
CA TRP A 2 3.98 3.79 10.37
C TRP A 2 4.44 3.76 8.90
N ASP A 3 5.72 3.96 8.71
CA ASP A 3 6.35 3.84 7.41
C ASP A 3 6.80 2.39 7.24
N LEU A 4 5.96 1.59 6.61
CA LEU A 4 6.32 0.23 6.21
C LEU A 4 7.38 0.22 5.11
N ASP A 5 7.75 1.37 4.61
CA ASP A 5 8.66 1.46 3.47
C ASP A 5 10.10 1.18 3.87
N GLY A 6 10.38 1.18 5.18
CA GLY A 6 11.64 0.70 5.69
C GLY A 6 12.88 1.44 5.18
N ASN A 7 12.70 2.69 4.71
CA ASN A 7 13.81 3.52 4.25
C ASN A 7 14.90 3.68 5.32
N THR A 8 14.51 3.52 6.57
CA THR A 8 15.44 3.33 7.66
C THR A 8 14.85 2.35 8.69
N ALA A 9 15.68 1.50 9.27
CA ALA A 9 15.26 0.63 10.37
C ALA A 9 14.59 1.39 11.52
N ALA A 10 14.94 2.66 11.71
CA ALA A 10 14.36 3.53 12.72
C ALA A 10 12.86 3.81 12.49
N HIS A 11 12.38 3.80 11.26
CA HIS A 11 10.97 4.01 10.94
C HIS A 11 10.07 2.81 11.29
N LEU A 12 10.66 1.64 11.45
CA LEU A 12 9.97 0.42 11.87
C LEU A 12 9.99 0.23 13.39
N THR A 13 10.97 0.86 14.07
CA THR A 13 11.15 0.71 15.52
C THR A 13 9.90 1.14 16.29
N GLY A 14 9.38 0.22 17.09
CA GLY A 14 8.13 0.42 17.84
C GLY A 14 6.85 0.01 17.10
N TYR A 15 6.90 -0.21 15.80
CA TYR A 15 5.76 -0.69 15.01
C TYR A 15 5.79 -2.19 14.72
N GLU A 16 6.92 -2.86 14.97
CA GLU A 16 7.11 -4.28 14.70
C GLU A 16 6.00 -5.17 15.28
N PRO A 17 5.51 -4.97 16.52
CA PRO A 17 4.43 -5.79 17.06
C PRO A 17 3.12 -5.62 16.29
N ILE A 18 2.82 -4.40 15.82
CA ILE A 18 1.62 -4.11 15.04
C ILE A 18 1.73 -4.75 13.66
N ILE A 19 2.89 -4.62 13.01
CA ILE A 19 3.16 -5.22 11.71
C ILE A 19 3.05 -6.75 11.79
N ALA A 20 3.66 -7.35 12.81
CA ALA A 20 3.58 -8.79 13.05
C ALA A 20 2.14 -9.26 13.29
N ALA A 21 1.35 -8.50 14.05
CA ALA A 21 -0.05 -8.79 14.28
C ALA A 21 -0.88 -8.70 13.00
N ILE A 22 -0.66 -7.69 12.16
CA ILE A 22 -1.31 -7.57 10.86
C ILE A 22 -0.93 -8.77 9.97
N ALA A 23 0.35 -9.09 9.87
CA ALA A 23 0.83 -10.20 9.04
C ALA A 23 0.22 -11.54 9.48
N SER A 24 0.25 -11.86 10.78
CA SER A 24 -0.27 -13.12 11.31
C SER A 24 -1.78 -13.24 11.15
N ASN A 25 -2.53 -12.18 11.50
CA ASN A 25 -4.00 -12.21 11.39
C ASN A 25 -4.46 -12.24 9.93
N THR A 26 -3.80 -11.51 9.04
CA THR A 26 -4.11 -11.55 7.61
C THR A 26 -3.86 -12.95 7.02
N THR A 27 -2.73 -13.57 7.39
CA THR A 27 -2.43 -14.95 6.99
C THR A 27 -3.50 -15.91 7.48
N ALA A 28 -3.90 -15.83 8.74
CA ALA A 28 -4.94 -16.68 9.32
C ALA A 28 -6.33 -16.45 8.70
N PHE A 29 -6.64 -15.22 8.32
CA PHE A 29 -7.92 -14.87 7.70
C PHE A 29 -8.11 -15.44 6.29
N GLN A 30 -7.03 -15.63 5.54
CA GLN A 30 -6.99 -16.27 4.20
C GLN A 30 -7.85 -15.58 3.12
N LYS A 31 -8.36 -14.39 3.37
CA LYS A 31 -9.09 -13.57 2.40
C LYS A 31 -8.36 -12.26 2.16
N PRO A 32 -8.61 -11.56 1.04
CA PRO A 32 -7.99 -10.29 0.77
C PRO A 32 -8.24 -9.27 1.87
N VAL A 33 -7.17 -8.65 2.34
CA VAL A 33 -7.18 -7.55 3.33
C VAL A 33 -6.58 -6.32 2.67
N LEU A 34 -7.32 -5.22 2.67
CA LEU A 34 -6.90 -3.93 2.14
C LEU A 34 -6.75 -2.94 3.27
N LEU A 35 -5.56 -2.35 3.41
CA LEU A 35 -5.26 -1.28 4.36
C LEU A 35 -5.21 0.06 3.63
N PHE A 36 -5.90 1.06 4.18
CA PHE A 36 -5.69 2.46 3.84
C PHE A 36 -4.97 3.17 4.97
N ASN A 37 -3.93 3.92 4.63
CA ASN A 37 -3.27 4.83 5.56
C ASN A 37 -2.90 6.14 4.84
N GLY A 38 -2.64 7.18 5.61
CA GLY A 38 -2.16 8.47 5.13
C GLY A 38 -0.76 8.76 5.68
N ASP A 39 -0.42 10.05 5.68
CA ASP A 39 0.72 10.69 6.35
C ASP A 39 2.02 10.82 5.53
N SER A 40 2.26 10.01 4.53
CA SER A 40 3.46 10.16 3.66
C SER A 40 3.28 11.20 2.54
N HIS A 41 2.12 11.84 2.47
CA HIS A 41 1.76 12.89 1.50
C HIS A 41 1.73 12.48 0.03
N GLY A 42 2.20 11.32 -0.35
CA GLY A 42 2.18 10.78 -1.71
C GLY A 42 1.29 9.54 -1.81
N TYR A 43 0.63 9.38 -2.96
CA TYR A 43 -0.09 8.16 -3.27
C TYR A 43 0.87 6.98 -3.43
N ARG A 44 0.49 5.82 -2.88
CA ARG A 44 1.23 4.57 -3.06
C ARG A 44 0.28 3.38 -3.02
N SER A 45 0.57 2.37 -3.82
CA SER A 45 -0.16 1.11 -3.90
C SER A 45 0.84 -0.04 -3.92
N ASP A 46 0.85 -0.86 -2.87
CA ASP A 46 1.85 -1.91 -2.70
C ASP A 46 1.38 -3.06 -1.79
N ASN A 47 2.23 -4.08 -1.69
CA ASN A 47 2.15 -5.07 -0.61
C ASN A 47 3.45 -5.06 0.19
N PRO A 48 3.55 -4.29 1.28
CA PRO A 48 4.76 -4.21 2.08
C PRO A 48 5.07 -5.46 2.90
N LEU A 49 4.21 -6.46 2.89
CA LEU A 49 4.40 -7.73 3.59
C LEU A 49 4.86 -8.87 2.64
N VAL A 50 5.24 -8.53 1.41
CA VAL A 50 5.86 -9.46 0.46
C VAL A 50 7.07 -8.79 -0.18
N GLN A 51 8.25 -9.30 0.10
CA GLN A 51 9.48 -8.76 -0.47
C GLN A 51 9.46 -8.86 -2.00
N GLY A 52 9.75 -7.75 -2.69
CA GLY A 52 9.75 -7.68 -4.16
C GLY A 52 8.36 -7.68 -4.80
N ALA A 53 7.28 -7.55 -4.04
CA ALA A 53 5.96 -7.35 -4.61
C ALA A 53 5.91 -6.04 -5.43
N PRO A 54 5.06 -5.96 -6.46
CA PRO A 54 4.88 -4.73 -7.20
C PRO A 54 4.52 -3.55 -6.28
N CYS A 55 5.24 -2.46 -6.45
CA CYS A 55 5.02 -1.21 -5.75
C CYS A 55 4.91 -0.07 -6.75
N LEU A 56 3.82 0.70 -6.65
CA LEU A 56 3.56 1.87 -7.47
C LEU A 56 3.40 3.09 -6.57
N THR A 57 4.05 4.16 -6.92
CA THR A 57 3.97 5.45 -6.22
C THR A 57 3.51 6.54 -7.19
N GLU A 58 3.16 7.69 -6.65
CA GLU A 58 2.83 8.85 -7.44
C GLU A 58 3.99 9.25 -8.36
N SER A 59 3.68 9.45 -9.64
CA SER A 59 4.68 9.86 -10.61
C SER A 59 4.92 11.37 -10.55
N THR A 60 6.16 11.77 -10.69
CA THR A 60 6.54 13.17 -10.91
C THR A 60 6.45 13.59 -12.38
N THR A 61 6.17 12.64 -13.28
CA THR A 61 6.07 12.90 -14.72
C THR A 61 4.67 13.38 -15.10
N VAL A 62 4.59 14.52 -15.74
CA VAL A 62 3.31 15.10 -16.19
C VAL A 62 2.57 14.11 -17.11
N GLY A 63 1.30 13.86 -16.80
CA GLY A 63 0.43 12.96 -17.57
C GLY A 63 0.61 11.46 -17.24
N VAL A 64 1.53 11.11 -16.36
CA VAL A 64 1.72 9.74 -15.87
C VAL A 64 1.28 9.69 -14.40
N PRO A 65 0.18 9.00 -14.06
CA PRO A 65 -0.38 9.05 -12.69
C PRO A 65 0.47 8.30 -11.66
N THR A 66 1.13 7.20 -12.06
CA THR A 66 1.95 6.37 -11.18
C THR A 66 3.25 5.92 -11.86
N ALA A 67 4.25 5.62 -11.05
CA ALA A 67 5.53 5.04 -11.47
C ALA A 67 5.92 3.91 -10.51
N ALA A 68 6.83 3.02 -10.92
CA ALA A 68 7.38 2.03 -10.00
C ALA A 68 8.13 2.70 -8.85
N CYS A 69 8.02 2.13 -7.64
CA CYS A 69 8.82 2.58 -6.49
C CYS A 69 10.31 2.37 -6.75
N ALA A 70 11.16 3.18 -6.11
CA ALA A 70 12.59 2.97 -6.16
C ALA A 70 12.98 1.62 -5.53
N ALA A 71 14.06 1.02 -6.02
CA ALA A 71 14.47 -0.33 -5.59
C ALA A 71 14.89 -0.42 -4.12
N ASP A 72 15.36 0.67 -3.55
CA ASP A 72 15.77 0.79 -2.16
C ASP A 72 14.60 0.94 -1.17
N ASP A 73 13.40 1.25 -1.65
CA ASP A 73 12.18 1.30 -0.83
C ASP A 73 11.87 -0.02 -0.11
N TRP A 74 12.53 -1.09 -0.50
CA TRP A 74 12.35 -2.45 0.03
C TRP A 74 13.50 -2.97 0.89
N ALA A 75 14.61 -2.23 0.96
CA ALA A 75 15.89 -2.75 1.48
C ALA A 75 15.82 -3.23 2.93
N ASN A 76 14.92 -2.68 3.74
CA ASN A 76 14.82 -2.98 5.18
C ASN A 76 13.51 -3.68 5.56
N HIS A 77 12.77 -4.18 4.60
CA HIS A 77 11.51 -4.87 4.86
C HIS A 77 11.73 -6.17 5.61
N PRO A 78 10.96 -6.45 6.69
CA PRO A 78 10.92 -7.77 7.29
C PRO A 78 10.47 -8.79 6.24
N SER A 79 11.07 -9.97 6.23
CA SER A 79 10.74 -11.03 5.29
C SER A 79 9.43 -11.74 5.65
N TYR A 80 8.31 -11.00 5.59
CA TYR A 80 6.98 -11.58 5.62
C TYR A 80 6.62 -12.13 4.24
N ASN A 81 5.67 -13.03 4.19
CA ASN A 81 5.07 -13.54 2.95
C ASN A 81 3.55 -13.62 3.11
N VAL A 82 2.88 -12.47 2.95
CA VAL A 82 1.44 -12.31 3.15
C VAL A 82 0.80 -11.82 1.84
N PRO A 83 0.62 -12.70 0.84
CA PRO A 83 0.17 -12.30 -0.50
C PRO A 83 -1.30 -11.84 -0.53
N ASN A 84 -2.10 -12.14 0.48
CA ASN A 84 -3.49 -11.70 0.61
C ASN A 84 -3.62 -10.34 1.32
N PHE A 85 -2.54 -9.57 1.46
CA PHE A 85 -2.52 -8.20 1.96
C PHE A 85 -2.22 -7.21 0.84
N HIS A 86 -2.80 -6.03 0.91
CA HIS A 86 -2.47 -4.91 0.05
C HIS A 86 -2.65 -3.59 0.81
N ARG A 87 -1.78 -2.61 0.53
CA ARG A 87 -1.83 -1.29 1.14
C ARG A 87 -2.04 -0.22 0.08
N VAL A 88 -2.84 0.78 0.42
CA VAL A 88 -2.95 2.03 -0.33
C VAL A 88 -2.67 3.19 0.60
N VAL A 89 -1.62 3.95 0.30
CA VAL A 89 -1.35 5.22 0.95
C VAL A 89 -2.12 6.30 0.21
N VAL A 90 -2.95 7.03 0.95
CA VAL A 90 -3.78 8.09 0.38
C VAL A 90 -2.97 9.37 0.31
N HIS A 91 -2.99 10.01 -0.86
CA HIS A 91 -2.39 11.34 -1.02
C HIS A 91 -3.03 12.35 -0.09
N GLY A 92 -2.25 13.24 0.49
CA GLY A 92 -2.78 14.23 1.45
C GLY A 92 -1.92 15.47 1.66
N SER A 93 -2.54 16.46 2.22
CA SER A 93 -2.13 17.66 2.93
C SER A 93 -1.33 18.77 2.23
N THR A 94 -0.59 18.58 1.17
CA THR A 94 0.32 19.64 0.66
C THR A 94 -0.09 20.24 -0.69
N THR A 95 -1.05 19.63 -1.36
CA THR A 95 -1.53 20.04 -2.69
C THR A 95 -3.03 19.86 -2.82
N ALA A 96 -3.57 19.86 -4.02
CA ALA A 96 -5.01 19.79 -4.29
C ALA A 96 -5.70 18.69 -3.48
N LEU A 97 -6.90 18.97 -3.00
CA LEU A 97 -7.74 17.99 -2.30
C LEU A 97 -7.95 16.77 -3.19
N GLU A 98 -7.60 15.60 -2.64
CA GLU A 98 -7.84 14.31 -3.28
C GLU A 98 -8.53 13.36 -2.30
N TYR A 99 -9.40 12.51 -2.80
CA TYR A 99 -9.94 11.41 -2.02
C TYR A 99 -9.98 10.12 -2.85
N LEU A 100 -10.00 9.00 -2.17
CA LEU A 100 -10.20 7.70 -2.81
C LEU A 100 -11.67 7.29 -2.73
N ARG A 101 -12.23 6.92 -3.87
CA ARG A 101 -13.52 6.26 -3.94
C ARG A 101 -13.30 4.75 -4.04
N LEU A 102 -13.61 4.03 -2.96
CA LEU A 102 -13.53 2.59 -2.89
C LEU A 102 -14.81 1.94 -3.44
N THR A 103 -14.63 0.90 -4.24
CA THR A 103 -15.70 -0.02 -4.67
C THR A 103 -15.36 -1.43 -4.19
N ILE A 104 -16.32 -2.12 -3.59
CA ILE A 104 -16.20 -3.51 -3.14
C ILE A 104 -17.18 -4.36 -3.95
N ASP A 105 -16.64 -5.35 -4.66
CA ASP A 105 -17.41 -6.32 -5.43
C ASP A 105 -16.91 -7.72 -5.09
N THR A 106 -17.66 -8.41 -4.24
CA THR A 106 -17.28 -9.70 -3.65
C THR A 106 -17.15 -10.83 -4.66
N GLU A 107 -17.75 -10.67 -5.84
CA GLU A 107 -17.66 -11.66 -6.92
C GLU A 107 -16.36 -11.52 -7.74
N LYS A 108 -15.63 -10.42 -7.58
CA LYS A 108 -14.40 -10.18 -8.33
C LYS A 108 -13.17 -10.69 -7.58
N LYS A 109 -12.20 -11.16 -8.38
CA LYS A 109 -10.86 -11.57 -7.93
C LYS A 109 -9.82 -10.86 -8.79
N ARG A 110 -9.58 -9.59 -8.48
CA ARG A 110 -8.64 -8.74 -9.24
C ARG A 110 -7.21 -9.03 -8.81
N ALA A 111 -6.30 -9.04 -9.78
CA ALA A 111 -4.88 -9.02 -9.49
C ALA A 111 -4.50 -7.70 -8.80
N PRO A 112 -3.42 -7.68 -8.00
CA PRO A 112 -2.85 -6.45 -7.46
C PRO A 112 -2.46 -5.49 -8.59
N SER A 113 -2.88 -4.23 -8.46
CA SER A 113 -2.53 -3.15 -9.38
C SER A 113 -2.46 -1.82 -8.62
N ASP A 114 -2.27 -0.72 -9.33
CA ASP A 114 -2.34 0.64 -8.77
C ASP A 114 -3.76 1.04 -8.31
N THR A 115 -4.79 0.33 -8.74
CA THR A 115 -6.19 0.67 -8.49
C THR A 115 -7.09 -0.53 -8.12
N SER A 116 -6.51 -1.71 -7.89
CA SER A 116 -7.31 -2.89 -7.55
C SER A 116 -6.54 -3.97 -6.80
N PHE A 117 -7.29 -4.72 -5.98
CA PHE A 117 -6.80 -5.92 -5.31
C PHE A 117 -7.98 -6.80 -4.84
N GLY A 118 -8.04 -8.06 -5.27
CA GLY A 118 -9.13 -8.97 -4.88
C GLY A 118 -10.52 -8.42 -5.19
N PRO A 119 -11.42 -8.30 -4.21
CA PRO A 119 -12.75 -7.72 -4.39
C PRO A 119 -12.74 -6.20 -4.45
N PHE A 120 -11.61 -5.55 -4.14
CA PHE A 120 -11.50 -4.10 -4.02
C PHE A 120 -11.05 -3.46 -5.33
N SER A 121 -11.59 -2.29 -5.63
CA SER A 121 -11.04 -1.36 -6.61
C SER A 121 -11.26 0.07 -6.13
N TRP A 122 -10.38 0.98 -6.53
CA TRP A 122 -10.46 2.37 -6.11
C TRP A 122 -10.12 3.31 -7.24
N THR A 123 -10.60 4.53 -7.11
CA THR A 123 -10.32 5.63 -8.03
C THR A 123 -9.86 6.84 -7.22
N ARG A 124 -8.76 7.44 -7.64
CA ARG A 124 -8.32 8.75 -7.15
C ARG A 124 -9.23 9.81 -7.75
N VAL A 125 -9.81 10.64 -6.92
CA VAL A 125 -10.73 11.70 -7.35
C VAL A 125 -10.17 13.04 -6.88
N ASN A 126 -9.87 13.89 -7.86
CA ASN A 126 -9.53 15.28 -7.65
C ASN A 126 -10.82 16.09 -7.89
N PRO A 127 -11.36 16.77 -6.86
CA PRO A 127 -12.57 17.58 -7.01
C PRO A 127 -12.35 18.82 -7.89
#